data_54efecce0232db90699104c0311fd4d6
#
_entry.id   54efecce0232db90699104c0311fd4d6
#
_cell.length_a   1.000
_cell.length_b   1.000
_cell.length_c   1.000
_cell.angle_alpha   90.00
_cell.angle_beta   90.00
_cell.angle_gamma   90.00
#
_symmetry.space_group_name_H-M   'P 1'
#
loop_
_entity.id
_entity.type
_entity.pdbx_description
1 polymer ?
#
loop_
_entity_poly.entity_id
_entity_poly.type
_entity_poly.pdbx_seq_one_letter_code
_entity_poly.pdbx_strand_id
1 'polypeptide(L)'
;MTASANSVVTGVRLRVTKAIASIAIWATTLLSPDALAASKLVAIRFARLIDGTGKVITSPLVVVENDRIKAVGGPTMPVPDGAAFVDLSRYSALPGLIDAHTHMTYLFDPDSPMKPVEQFVKRLPPVTVFLAQQNAKRTLESGVTTVRDLGSFEQMDLAMRDLIRRGAMLGPRMFVSGVPVFATDEFVKPGQPVAPGTADGPADVMRVVRLQIAAGVDLIKVVASTGGYDDVTGFQTLSYDEIKAAVDVAHRAGKRIAVHSYGASGARDAVKAGADSIEHAVDIDDA
;
A
#
# COMPACT_ATOMS: atom_id res chain seq x y z
N MET A 1 -1.37 -33.16 65.69
CA MET A 1 0.06 -33.48 65.45
C MET A 1 0.49 -32.51 64.35
N THR A 2 0.85 -31.30 64.68
CA THR A 2 2.17 -30.72 64.99
C THR A 2 3.25 -30.99 63.94
N ALA A 3 3.64 -29.98 63.22
CA ALA A 3 4.93 -29.34 63.08
C ALA A 3 4.92 -28.48 61.81
N SER A 4 4.93 -27.21 61.81
CA SER A 4 5.97 -26.17 62.04
C SER A 4 7.29 -26.45 61.31
N ALA A 5 7.58 -25.63 60.30
CA ALA A 5 8.97 -25.30 59.97
C ALA A 5 9.03 -23.91 59.31
N ASN A 6 9.67 -23.02 60.04
CA ASN A 6 10.17 -21.73 59.62
C ASN A 6 11.26 -21.84 58.56
N SER A 7 11.33 -20.95 57.62
CA SER A 7 12.59 -20.60 56.97
C SER A 7 12.70 -19.11 56.70
N VAL A 8 13.81 -18.64 57.18
CA VAL A 8 14.39 -17.31 57.24
C VAL A 8 14.56 -16.70 55.86
N VAL A 9 14.04 -15.49 55.65
CA VAL A 9 14.42 -14.63 54.53
C VAL A 9 15.35 -13.56 55.04
N THR A 10 16.62 -13.68 54.71
CA THR A 10 17.67 -12.71 54.95
C THR A 10 17.50 -11.48 54.06
N GLY A 11 17.24 -10.35 54.72
CA GLY A 11 17.16 -9.06 54.05
C GLY A 11 18.55 -8.52 53.69
N VAL A 12 18.70 -8.11 52.45
CA VAL A 12 19.80 -7.24 52.00
C VAL A 12 19.30 -5.80 52.03
N ARG A 13 19.75 -5.04 53.03
CA ARG A 13 19.59 -3.60 53.08
C ARG A 13 20.64 -2.95 52.19
N LEU A 14 20.21 -2.35 51.10
CA LEU A 14 21.06 -1.46 50.34
C LEU A 14 21.04 -0.06 50.99
N ARG A 15 22.19 0.38 51.49
CA ARG A 15 22.39 1.72 52.03
C ARG A 15 22.48 2.70 50.85
N VAL A 16 21.51 3.61 50.76
CA VAL A 16 21.60 4.79 49.91
C VAL A 16 22.42 5.86 50.65
N THR A 17 23.65 6.05 50.25
CA THR A 17 24.50 7.16 50.68
C THR A 17 24.06 8.40 49.89
N LYS A 18 23.69 9.44 50.67
CA LYS A 18 23.50 10.80 50.17
C LYS A 18 24.83 11.37 49.71
N ALA A 19 24.94 11.80 48.47
CA ALA A 19 26.02 12.65 48.00
C ALA A 19 25.49 13.71 47.04
N ILE A 20 25.45 14.93 47.54
CA ILE A 20 25.83 16.19 46.93
C ILE A 20 25.03 16.66 45.70
N ALA A 21 24.24 17.69 45.98
CA ALA A 21 23.69 18.61 45.02
C ALA A 21 24.81 19.25 44.21
N SER A 22 24.82 18.97 42.88
CA SER A 22 25.52 19.79 41.91
C SER A 22 24.48 20.59 41.14
N ILE A 23 24.52 21.89 41.33
CA ILE A 23 23.75 22.89 40.58
C ILE A 23 24.17 22.79 39.13
N ALA A 24 23.37 22.13 38.30
CA ALA A 24 23.45 22.23 36.86
C ALA A 24 22.69 23.48 36.47
N ILE A 25 23.40 24.52 36.12
CA ILE A 25 22.90 25.71 35.42
C ILE A 25 22.34 25.23 34.11
N TRP A 26 21.02 25.19 33.99
CA TRP A 26 20.34 25.06 32.74
C TRP A 26 20.56 26.33 31.91
N ALA A 27 21.64 26.35 31.13
CA ALA A 27 21.69 27.22 29.96
C ALA A 27 20.63 26.72 29.02
N THR A 28 19.41 27.23 29.10
CA THR A 28 18.41 27.19 28.04
C THR A 28 18.96 28.00 26.89
N THR A 29 19.85 27.40 26.12
CA THR A 29 19.98 27.79 24.71
C THR A 29 18.64 27.46 24.12
N LEU A 30 17.85 28.49 23.84
CA LEU A 30 16.75 28.49 22.90
C LEU A 30 17.34 28.04 21.54
N LEU A 31 17.47 26.74 21.34
CA LEU A 31 17.58 26.17 20.02
C LEU A 31 16.24 26.50 19.37
N SER A 32 16.27 27.48 18.50
CA SER A 32 15.17 27.78 17.60
C SER A 32 14.70 26.47 17.00
N PRO A 33 13.38 26.21 16.90
CA PRO A 33 12.83 25.03 16.25
C PRO A 33 13.15 24.95 14.75
N ASP A 34 13.87 25.91 14.22
CA ASP A 34 14.42 26.02 12.86
C ASP A 34 15.90 25.59 12.75
N ALA A 35 16.37 24.66 13.56
CA ALA A 35 17.50 23.85 13.12
C ALA A 35 16.97 23.07 11.88
N LEU A 36 16.96 23.76 10.72
CA LEU A 36 16.71 23.17 9.40
C LEU A 36 17.51 21.85 9.38
N ALA A 37 16.81 20.74 9.39
CA ALA A 37 17.44 19.46 9.11
C ALA A 37 18.13 19.66 7.76
N ALA A 38 19.47 19.70 7.77
CA ALA A 38 20.27 19.95 6.59
C ALA A 38 19.78 18.97 5.52
N SER A 39 19.40 19.48 4.35
CA SER A 39 18.82 18.66 3.28
C SER A 39 19.79 17.52 2.98
N LYS A 40 19.33 16.28 3.08
CA LYS A 40 20.15 15.11 2.82
C LYS A 40 20.39 15.03 1.32
N LEU A 41 21.62 15.38 0.90
CA LEU A 41 22.02 15.35 -0.50
C LEU A 41 22.80 14.06 -0.77
N VAL A 42 22.38 13.31 -1.77
CA VAL A 42 23.02 12.06 -2.21
C VAL A 42 23.30 12.15 -3.70
N ALA A 43 24.54 11.85 -4.11
CA ALA A 43 24.94 11.79 -5.50
C ALA A 43 25.29 10.34 -5.87
N ILE A 44 24.63 9.78 -6.88
CA ILE A 44 24.75 8.38 -7.26
C ILE A 44 25.28 8.28 -8.69
N ARG A 45 26.41 7.57 -8.88
CA ARG A 45 27.00 7.30 -10.20
C ARG A 45 26.56 5.94 -10.70
N PHE A 46 26.07 5.85 -11.94
CA PHE A 46 25.72 4.59 -12.59
C PHE A 46 26.56 4.37 -13.87
N ALA A 47 26.59 3.14 -14.41
CA ALA A 47 27.13 2.87 -15.74
C ALA A 47 26.25 3.49 -16.82
N ARG A 48 24.96 3.34 -16.71
CA ARG A 48 23.94 3.84 -17.64
C ARG A 48 22.68 4.21 -16.88
N LEU A 49 21.95 5.19 -17.40
CA LEU A 49 20.58 5.49 -17.01
C LEU A 49 19.71 5.41 -18.28
N ILE A 50 18.66 4.60 -18.21
CA ILE A 50 17.62 4.56 -19.23
C ILE A 50 16.41 5.26 -18.60
N ASP A 51 16.04 6.43 -19.12
CA ASP A 51 14.91 7.19 -18.57
C ASP A 51 13.54 6.70 -19.07
N GLY A 52 12.46 7.29 -18.57
CA GLY A 52 11.09 6.89 -18.96
C GLY A 52 10.74 7.16 -20.43
N THR A 53 11.59 7.86 -21.18
CA THR A 53 11.41 8.10 -22.63
C THR A 53 12.21 7.13 -23.50
N GLY A 54 13.02 6.25 -22.88
CA GLY A 54 13.92 5.35 -23.54
C GLY A 54 15.30 5.96 -23.88
N LYS A 55 15.56 7.22 -23.50
CA LYS A 55 16.85 7.85 -23.67
C LYS A 55 17.89 7.21 -22.77
N VAL A 56 19.06 6.90 -23.34
CA VAL A 56 20.19 6.32 -22.61
C VAL A 56 21.24 7.39 -22.32
N ILE A 57 21.63 7.54 -21.07
CA ILE A 57 22.71 8.41 -20.61
C ILE A 57 23.85 7.52 -20.09
N THR A 58 25.04 7.65 -20.65
CA THR A 58 26.22 6.89 -20.21
C THR A 58 26.91 7.60 -19.05
N SER A 59 27.35 6.82 -18.06
CA SER A 59 28.01 7.29 -16.84
C SER A 59 27.31 8.48 -16.16
N PRO A 60 25.98 8.42 -15.97
CA PRO A 60 25.23 9.51 -15.38
C PRO A 60 25.57 9.70 -13.90
N LEU A 61 25.42 10.95 -13.43
CA LEU A 61 25.32 11.27 -12.02
C LEU A 61 23.88 11.68 -11.72
N VAL A 62 23.23 10.99 -10.79
CA VAL A 62 21.90 11.32 -10.29
C VAL A 62 22.05 11.96 -8.91
N VAL A 63 21.58 13.18 -8.76
CA VAL A 63 21.60 13.91 -7.49
C VAL A 63 20.19 13.88 -6.89
N VAL A 64 20.10 13.36 -5.69
CA VAL A 64 18.86 13.28 -4.91
C VAL A 64 18.98 14.20 -3.71
N GLU A 65 17.95 15.03 -3.51
CA GLU A 65 17.81 15.89 -2.34
C GLU A 65 16.57 15.45 -1.56
N ASN A 66 16.80 14.93 -0.36
CA ASN A 66 15.77 14.27 0.45
C ASN A 66 15.12 13.09 -0.29
N ASP A 67 13.89 13.27 -0.80
CA ASP A 67 13.09 12.27 -1.53
C ASP A 67 12.88 12.62 -3.02
N ARG A 68 13.62 13.63 -3.54
CA ARG A 68 13.46 14.15 -4.90
C ARG A 68 14.73 14.04 -5.72
N ILE A 69 14.59 13.65 -6.97
CA ILE A 69 15.67 13.79 -7.95
C ILE A 69 15.83 15.27 -8.23
N LYS A 70 16.97 15.84 -7.82
CA LYS A 70 17.32 17.26 -8.02
C LYS A 70 17.94 17.52 -9.39
N ALA A 71 18.81 16.60 -9.83
CA ALA A 71 19.48 16.71 -11.11
C ALA A 71 19.90 15.33 -11.65
N VAL A 72 19.96 15.25 -12.96
CA VAL A 72 20.56 14.14 -13.71
C VAL A 72 21.51 14.73 -14.75
N GLY A 73 22.78 14.34 -14.68
CA GLY A 73 23.79 14.81 -15.62
C GLY A 73 24.65 13.69 -16.16
N GLY A 74 25.49 14.02 -17.13
CA GLY A 74 26.43 13.10 -17.75
C GLY A 74 27.72 12.88 -16.95
N PRO A 75 28.77 12.30 -17.57
CA PRO A 75 30.00 11.91 -16.88
C PRO A 75 30.80 13.09 -16.30
N THR A 76 30.66 14.28 -16.89
CA THR A 76 31.36 15.49 -16.46
C THR A 76 30.66 16.28 -15.36
N MET A 77 29.44 15.88 -14.97
CA MET A 77 28.72 16.53 -13.88
C MET A 77 29.47 16.34 -12.56
N PRO A 78 29.84 17.43 -11.85
CA PRO A 78 30.53 17.33 -10.58
C PRO A 78 29.61 16.80 -9.49
N VAL A 79 30.19 16.09 -8.52
CA VAL A 79 29.48 15.75 -7.27
C VAL A 79 29.31 17.05 -6.48
N PRO A 80 28.08 17.41 -6.06
CA PRO A 80 27.86 18.62 -5.27
C PRO A 80 28.57 18.56 -3.92
N ASP A 81 29.04 19.69 -3.43
CA ASP A 81 29.67 19.79 -2.12
C ASP A 81 28.70 19.34 -1.02
N GLY A 82 29.22 18.57 -0.08
CA GLY A 82 28.43 18.00 1.02
C GLY A 82 27.49 16.85 0.68
N ALA A 83 27.44 16.41 -0.59
CA ALA A 83 26.65 15.24 -0.97
C ALA A 83 27.35 13.93 -0.53
N ALA A 84 26.56 13.00 0.01
CA ALA A 84 27.02 11.63 0.18
C ALA A 84 27.16 10.98 -1.21
N PHE A 85 28.34 10.47 -1.55
CA PHE A 85 28.57 9.83 -2.85
C PHE A 85 28.36 8.33 -2.76
N VAL A 86 27.60 7.78 -3.71
CA VAL A 86 27.36 6.34 -3.87
C VAL A 86 27.81 5.91 -5.27
N ASP A 87 28.78 5.00 -5.34
CA ASP A 87 29.28 4.46 -6.60
C ASP A 87 28.53 3.18 -6.98
N LEU A 88 27.67 3.29 -7.97
CA LEU A 88 26.96 2.19 -8.63
C LEU A 88 27.37 2.10 -10.13
N SER A 89 28.60 2.50 -10.48
CA SER A 89 29.08 2.52 -11.85
C SER A 89 29.12 1.15 -12.56
N ARG A 90 28.86 0.06 -11.84
CA ARG A 90 28.67 -1.29 -12.41
C ARG A 90 27.23 -1.59 -12.82
N TYR A 91 26.26 -0.75 -12.42
CA TYR A 91 24.86 -1.01 -12.60
C TYR A 91 24.22 0.00 -13.56
N SER A 92 23.15 -0.44 -14.21
CA SER A 92 22.25 0.43 -14.96
C SER A 92 21.10 0.86 -14.08
N ALA A 93 20.72 2.14 -14.17
CA ALA A 93 19.55 2.69 -13.49
C ALA A 93 18.36 2.74 -14.44
N LEU A 94 17.20 2.49 -13.89
CA LEU A 94 15.88 2.61 -14.51
C LEU A 94 14.96 3.38 -13.57
N PRO A 95 13.92 4.06 -14.06
CA PRO A 95 12.81 4.46 -13.21
C PRO A 95 12.22 3.25 -12.51
N GLY A 96 11.78 3.42 -11.26
CA GLY A 96 11.09 2.34 -10.55
C GLY A 96 9.84 1.89 -11.32
N LEU A 97 9.60 0.59 -11.34
CA LEU A 97 8.42 0.02 -11.98
C LEU A 97 7.16 0.39 -11.22
N ILE A 98 6.04 0.41 -11.94
CA ILE A 98 4.70 0.65 -11.40
C ILE A 98 3.86 -0.58 -11.66
N ASP A 99 3.30 -1.17 -10.60
CA ASP A 99 2.30 -2.23 -10.73
C ASP A 99 0.92 -1.62 -10.47
N ALA A 100 0.08 -1.65 -11.50
CA ALA A 100 -1.22 -0.99 -11.49
C ALA A 100 -2.36 -1.86 -10.93
N HIS A 101 -2.08 -3.12 -10.57
CA HIS A 101 -3.07 -4.01 -9.96
C HIS A 101 -2.43 -4.97 -8.97
N THR A 102 -2.47 -4.61 -7.71
CA THR A 102 -1.97 -5.46 -6.63
C THR A 102 -3.02 -5.67 -5.55
N HIS A 103 -2.77 -6.71 -4.74
CA HIS A 103 -3.45 -6.97 -3.47
C HIS A 103 -2.40 -7.29 -2.42
N MET A 104 -1.82 -6.29 -1.78
CA MET A 104 -0.70 -6.45 -0.84
C MET A 104 -1.05 -7.35 0.34
N THR A 105 -2.33 -7.38 0.71
CA THR A 105 -2.85 -8.21 1.80
C THR A 105 -3.17 -9.65 1.39
N TYR A 106 -3.16 -9.96 0.07
CA TYR A 106 -3.44 -11.30 -0.44
C TYR A 106 -2.13 -12.10 -0.54
N LEU A 107 -1.74 -12.73 0.54
CA LEU A 107 -0.66 -13.69 0.51
C LEU A 107 -1.21 -15.08 0.21
N PHE A 108 -0.72 -15.68 -0.84
CA PHE A 108 -1.02 -17.03 -1.24
C PHE A 108 0.10 -17.98 -0.80
N ASP A 109 -0.26 -19.04 -0.09
CA ASP A 109 0.62 -20.15 0.21
C ASP A 109 0.29 -21.31 -0.75
N PRO A 110 1.17 -21.59 -1.74
CA PRO A 110 0.93 -22.65 -2.72
C PRO A 110 0.90 -24.05 -2.12
N ASP A 111 1.50 -24.24 -0.95
CA ASP A 111 1.55 -25.54 -0.27
C ASP A 111 0.31 -25.77 0.61
N SER A 112 -0.56 -24.78 0.75
CA SER A 112 -1.80 -24.91 1.51
C SER A 112 -2.86 -25.71 0.73
N PRO A 113 -3.60 -26.63 1.36
CA PRO A 113 -4.72 -27.31 0.73
C PRO A 113 -5.95 -26.39 0.52
N MET A 114 -5.94 -25.18 1.09
CA MET A 114 -7.03 -24.22 0.96
C MET A 114 -6.89 -23.41 -0.34
N LYS A 115 -8.02 -23.11 -0.98
CA LYS A 115 -8.04 -22.17 -2.10
C LYS A 115 -7.55 -20.76 -1.70
N PRO A 116 -6.97 -19.98 -2.62
CA PRO A 116 -6.45 -18.64 -2.31
C PRO A 116 -7.41 -17.74 -1.53
N VAL A 117 -8.66 -17.67 -1.98
CA VAL A 117 -9.71 -16.86 -1.31
C VAL A 117 -10.01 -17.37 0.11
N GLU A 118 -10.03 -18.69 0.30
CA GLU A 118 -10.27 -19.27 1.63
C GLU A 118 -9.13 -18.99 2.60
N GLN A 119 -7.88 -19.06 2.13
CA GLN A 119 -6.71 -18.73 2.94
C GLN A 119 -6.81 -17.29 3.46
N PHE A 120 -7.24 -16.40 2.59
CA PHE A 120 -7.36 -14.99 2.89
C PHE A 120 -8.49 -14.71 3.89
N VAL A 121 -9.70 -15.25 3.66
CA VAL A 121 -10.87 -15.03 4.51
C VAL A 121 -10.72 -15.66 5.91
N LYS A 122 -10.04 -16.80 6.00
CA LYS A 122 -9.86 -17.52 7.28
C LYS A 122 -8.68 -17.02 8.11
N ARG A 123 -7.83 -16.17 7.55
CA ARG A 123 -6.63 -15.67 8.24
C ARG A 123 -7.01 -14.55 9.21
N LEU A 124 -6.44 -14.60 10.41
CA LEU A 124 -6.61 -13.52 11.38
C LEU A 124 -6.00 -12.20 10.85
N PRO A 125 -6.69 -11.07 10.98
CA PRO A 125 -6.21 -9.77 10.49
C PRO A 125 -4.77 -9.42 10.91
N PRO A 126 -4.34 -9.62 12.17
CA PRO A 126 -2.95 -9.34 12.55
C PRO A 126 -1.92 -10.17 11.77
N VAL A 127 -2.23 -11.46 11.49
CA VAL A 127 -1.35 -12.31 10.68
C VAL A 127 -1.26 -11.79 9.25
N THR A 128 -2.38 -11.36 8.68
CA THR A 128 -2.42 -10.75 7.35
C THR A 128 -1.52 -9.53 7.26
N VAL A 129 -1.54 -8.63 8.26
CA VAL A 129 -0.71 -7.41 8.27
C VAL A 129 0.78 -7.76 8.26
N PHE A 130 1.23 -8.72 9.09
CA PHE A 130 2.64 -9.14 9.10
C PHE A 130 3.08 -9.76 7.78
N LEU A 131 2.24 -10.56 7.15
CA LEU A 131 2.53 -11.16 5.84
C LEU A 131 2.51 -10.10 4.74
N ALA A 132 1.58 -9.15 4.79
CA ALA A 132 1.51 -8.04 3.85
C ALA A 132 2.75 -7.13 3.91
N GLN A 133 3.35 -6.96 5.09
CA GLN A 133 4.63 -6.28 5.24
C GLN A 133 5.75 -6.97 4.45
N GLN A 134 5.78 -8.30 4.47
CA GLN A 134 6.74 -9.07 3.66
C GLN A 134 6.48 -8.90 2.17
N ASN A 135 5.21 -8.91 1.73
CA ASN A 135 4.85 -8.65 0.35
C ASN A 135 5.32 -7.27 -0.10
N ALA A 136 5.01 -6.24 0.66
CA ALA A 136 5.43 -4.88 0.34
C ALA A 136 6.96 -4.75 0.21
N LYS A 137 7.71 -5.39 1.12
CA LYS A 137 9.18 -5.42 1.04
C LYS A 137 9.66 -6.13 -0.23
N ARG A 138 9.15 -7.33 -0.52
CA ARG A 138 9.53 -8.11 -1.72
C ARG A 138 9.20 -7.36 -3.00
N THR A 139 8.03 -6.73 -3.06
CA THR A 139 7.59 -5.91 -4.19
C THR A 139 8.57 -4.76 -4.43
N LEU A 140 8.97 -4.04 -3.39
CA LEU A 140 9.97 -2.98 -3.50
C LEU A 140 11.34 -3.52 -3.94
N GLU A 141 11.79 -4.63 -3.36
CA GLU A 141 13.09 -5.28 -3.69
C GLU A 141 13.13 -5.84 -5.12
N SER A 142 11.97 -6.15 -5.73
CA SER A 142 11.88 -6.53 -7.15
C SER A 142 11.96 -5.34 -8.12
N GLY A 143 12.06 -4.11 -7.61
CA GLY A 143 12.13 -2.88 -8.40
C GLY A 143 10.81 -2.18 -8.65
N VAL A 144 9.70 -2.72 -8.12
CA VAL A 144 8.40 -2.04 -8.15
C VAL A 144 8.32 -1.02 -7.02
N THR A 145 8.38 0.24 -7.38
CA THR A 145 8.44 1.36 -6.40
C THR A 145 7.10 2.04 -6.15
N THR A 146 6.10 1.74 -6.97
CA THR A 146 4.74 2.25 -6.85
C THR A 146 3.75 1.16 -7.18
N VAL A 147 2.67 1.06 -6.39
CA VAL A 147 1.59 0.11 -6.62
C VAL A 147 0.23 0.79 -6.52
N ARG A 148 -0.72 0.28 -7.30
CA ARG A 148 -2.14 0.53 -7.14
C ARG A 148 -2.80 -0.71 -6.55
N ASP A 149 -3.12 -0.66 -5.26
CA ASP A 149 -3.71 -1.76 -4.50
C ASP A 149 -5.24 -1.71 -4.62
N LEU A 150 -5.82 -2.73 -5.22
CA LEU A 150 -7.21 -2.75 -5.66
C LEU A 150 -8.12 -3.61 -4.78
N GLY A 151 -7.80 -3.71 -3.53
CA GLY A 151 -8.69 -4.31 -2.55
C GLY A 151 -7.98 -4.90 -1.35
N SER A 152 -8.54 -4.59 -0.19
CA SER A 152 -8.13 -5.12 1.10
C SER A 152 -9.35 -5.22 1.99
N PHE A 153 -9.43 -6.26 2.81
CA PHE A 153 -10.42 -6.30 3.87
C PHE A 153 -9.96 -5.41 5.05
N GLU A 154 -10.93 -4.93 5.82
CA GLU A 154 -10.69 -4.14 7.03
C GLU A 154 -9.77 -2.92 6.82
N GLN A 155 -9.67 -2.43 5.57
CA GLN A 155 -8.87 -1.24 5.23
C GLN A 155 -7.38 -1.36 5.64
N MET A 156 -6.83 -2.56 5.65
CA MET A 156 -5.42 -2.79 6.01
C MET A 156 -4.45 -2.10 5.05
N ASP A 157 -4.81 -1.99 3.78
CA ASP A 157 -4.05 -1.27 2.75
C ASP A 157 -3.88 0.23 3.07
N LEU A 158 -4.91 0.88 3.64
CA LEU A 158 -4.82 2.26 4.10
C LEU A 158 -3.78 2.41 5.22
N ALA A 159 -3.82 1.49 6.19
CA ALA A 159 -2.83 1.48 7.27
C ALA A 159 -1.41 1.24 6.74
N MET A 160 -1.22 0.31 5.81
CA MET A 160 0.07 0.04 5.15
C MET A 160 0.58 1.28 4.42
N ARG A 161 -0.24 1.90 3.57
CA ARG A 161 0.09 3.15 2.88
C ARG A 161 0.58 4.22 3.84
N ASP A 162 -0.15 4.44 4.92
CA ASP A 162 0.16 5.51 5.87
C ASP A 162 1.42 5.21 6.70
N LEU A 163 1.68 3.95 7.03
CA LEU A 163 2.93 3.53 7.68
C LEU A 163 4.14 3.68 6.75
N ILE A 164 3.98 3.34 5.46
CA ILE A 164 5.04 3.52 4.44
C ILE A 164 5.32 5.03 4.26
N ARG A 165 4.29 5.86 4.15
CA ARG A 165 4.44 7.32 4.01
C ARG A 165 5.18 7.97 5.19
N ARG A 166 5.04 7.41 6.39
CA ARG A 166 5.72 7.87 7.61
C ARG A 166 7.12 7.27 7.79
N GLY A 167 7.55 6.37 6.91
CA GLY A 167 8.79 5.62 7.04
C GLY A 167 8.81 4.57 8.15
N ALA A 168 7.65 4.23 8.71
CA ALA A 168 7.50 3.21 9.75
C ALA A 168 7.37 1.78 9.18
N MET A 169 7.16 1.67 7.87
CA MET A 169 7.10 0.40 7.14
C MET A 169 7.84 0.53 5.81
N LEU A 170 8.63 -0.48 5.46
CA LEU A 170 9.30 -0.54 4.16
C LEU A 170 8.35 -1.12 3.11
N GLY A 171 8.20 -0.41 1.99
CA GLY A 171 7.36 -0.83 0.87
C GLY A 171 7.32 0.19 -0.26
N PRO A 172 6.66 -0.13 -1.38
CA PRO A 172 6.44 0.80 -2.48
C PRO A 172 5.47 1.90 -2.07
N ARG A 173 5.45 3.00 -2.82
CA ARG A 173 4.35 3.98 -2.72
C ARG A 173 3.04 3.29 -3.08
N MET A 174 2.04 3.37 -2.20
CA MET A 174 0.75 2.74 -2.43
C MET A 174 -0.33 3.78 -2.75
N PHE A 175 -1.12 3.49 -3.79
CA PHE A 175 -2.45 4.07 -4.03
C PHE A 175 -3.47 2.97 -3.71
N VAL A 176 -4.38 3.23 -2.78
CA VAL A 176 -5.21 2.20 -2.15
C VAL A 176 -6.69 2.44 -2.34
N SER A 177 -7.44 1.37 -2.52
CA SER A 177 -8.89 1.41 -2.74
C SER A 177 -9.73 1.02 -1.52
N GLY A 178 -9.09 0.51 -0.45
CA GLY A 178 -9.82 -0.02 0.70
C GLY A 178 -10.61 -1.28 0.35
N VAL A 179 -11.81 -1.39 0.90
CA VAL A 179 -12.70 -2.52 0.63
C VAL A 179 -13.40 -2.32 -0.72
N PRO A 180 -13.30 -3.28 -1.67
CA PRO A 180 -14.02 -3.19 -2.93
C PRO A 180 -15.55 -3.15 -2.74
N VAL A 181 -16.26 -2.53 -3.69
CA VAL A 181 -17.72 -2.55 -3.76
C VAL A 181 -18.16 -3.72 -4.64
N PHE A 182 -19.07 -4.56 -4.15
CA PHE A 182 -19.55 -5.76 -4.83
C PHE A 182 -21.00 -6.09 -4.45
N ALA A 183 -21.68 -6.89 -5.28
CA ALA A 183 -23.04 -7.32 -5.03
C ALA A 183 -23.13 -8.38 -3.92
N THR A 184 -24.29 -8.48 -3.24
CA THR A 184 -24.51 -9.44 -2.16
C THR A 184 -24.31 -10.89 -2.58
N ASP A 185 -24.68 -11.27 -3.78
CA ASP A 185 -24.63 -12.64 -4.29
C ASP A 185 -23.22 -13.14 -4.61
N GLU A 186 -22.23 -12.26 -4.68
CA GLU A 186 -20.89 -12.62 -5.08
C GLU A 186 -20.06 -13.25 -3.93
N PHE A 187 -20.08 -12.63 -2.75
CA PHE A 187 -19.22 -13.03 -1.63
C PHE A 187 -19.95 -13.42 -0.36
N VAL A 188 -21.27 -13.21 -0.29
CA VAL A 188 -22.07 -13.54 0.89
C VAL A 188 -22.62 -14.95 0.79
N LYS A 189 -22.18 -15.82 1.71
CA LYS A 189 -22.71 -17.18 1.82
C LYS A 189 -23.81 -17.23 2.88
N PRO A 190 -24.82 -18.10 2.73
CA PRO A 190 -25.86 -18.26 3.73
C PRO A 190 -25.30 -18.47 5.14
N GLY A 191 -25.78 -17.66 6.09
CA GLY A 191 -25.37 -17.74 7.50
C GLY A 191 -24.03 -17.01 7.82
N GLN A 192 -23.42 -16.32 6.85
CA GLN A 192 -22.26 -15.48 7.11
C GLN A 192 -22.64 -13.99 7.22
N PRO A 193 -21.89 -13.19 7.99
CA PRO A 193 -22.09 -11.74 8.03
C PRO A 193 -21.87 -11.13 6.64
N VAL A 194 -22.66 -10.11 6.32
CA VAL A 194 -22.51 -9.32 5.11
C VAL A 194 -21.16 -8.58 5.16
N ALA A 195 -20.34 -8.74 4.13
CA ALA A 195 -19.04 -8.09 4.06
C ALA A 195 -19.17 -6.56 3.89
N PRO A 196 -18.27 -5.74 4.46
CA PRO A 196 -18.42 -4.28 4.49
C PRO A 196 -18.51 -3.59 3.11
N GLY A 197 -18.07 -4.23 2.03
CA GLY A 197 -18.16 -3.72 0.66
C GLY A 197 -19.42 -4.05 -0.08
N THR A 198 -20.31 -4.86 0.52
CA THR A 198 -21.54 -5.31 -0.12
C THR A 198 -22.53 -4.17 -0.31
N ALA A 199 -23.10 -4.09 -1.52
CA ALA A 199 -24.09 -3.08 -1.89
C ALA A 199 -25.03 -3.60 -2.98
N ASP A 200 -26.32 -3.38 -2.79
CA ASP A 200 -27.36 -3.77 -3.74
C ASP A 200 -28.21 -2.55 -4.12
N GLY A 201 -28.32 -2.31 -5.41
CA GLY A 201 -29.00 -1.17 -5.99
C GLY A 201 -28.18 0.14 -5.93
N PRO A 202 -28.49 1.10 -6.82
CA PRO A 202 -27.69 2.33 -6.97
C PRO A 202 -27.54 3.15 -5.68
N ALA A 203 -28.60 3.22 -4.86
CA ALA A 203 -28.59 3.99 -3.62
C ALA A 203 -27.59 3.41 -2.59
N ASP A 204 -27.54 2.09 -2.47
CA ASP A 204 -26.64 1.43 -1.54
C ASP A 204 -25.19 1.48 -2.05
N VAL A 205 -24.97 1.28 -3.34
CA VAL A 205 -23.66 1.48 -3.98
C VAL A 205 -23.12 2.89 -3.69
N MET A 206 -23.97 3.94 -3.86
CA MET A 206 -23.57 5.31 -3.52
C MET A 206 -23.18 5.46 -2.05
N ARG A 207 -23.90 4.81 -1.13
CA ARG A 207 -23.60 4.82 0.31
C ARG A 207 -22.22 4.18 0.57
N VAL A 208 -21.97 3.00 0.02
CA VAL A 208 -20.72 2.27 0.24
C VAL A 208 -19.53 3.03 -0.35
N VAL A 209 -19.65 3.56 -1.58
CA VAL A 209 -18.61 4.40 -2.19
C VAL A 209 -18.26 5.60 -1.32
N ARG A 210 -19.27 6.30 -0.76
CA ARG A 210 -19.04 7.42 0.17
C ARG A 210 -18.32 6.99 1.45
N LEU A 211 -18.61 5.80 1.97
CA LEU A 211 -17.88 5.27 3.14
C LEU A 211 -16.40 5.02 2.81
N GLN A 212 -16.09 4.46 1.64
CA GLN A 212 -14.69 4.30 1.20
C GLN A 212 -14.00 5.66 1.06
N ILE A 213 -14.65 6.65 0.45
CA ILE A 213 -14.11 8.01 0.32
C ILE A 213 -13.85 8.62 1.71
N ALA A 214 -14.79 8.48 2.64
CA ALA A 214 -14.65 8.98 4.01
C ALA A 214 -13.52 8.28 4.78
N ALA A 215 -13.26 7.01 4.49
CA ALA A 215 -12.11 6.29 5.03
C ALA A 215 -10.75 6.79 4.51
N GLY A 216 -10.74 7.58 3.42
CA GLY A 216 -9.53 8.19 2.89
C GLY A 216 -8.82 7.37 1.81
N VAL A 217 -9.56 6.57 1.03
CA VAL A 217 -9.02 5.84 -0.13
C VAL A 217 -8.50 6.80 -1.21
N ASP A 218 -7.54 6.34 -2.00
CA ASP A 218 -7.01 7.12 -3.13
C ASP A 218 -7.87 6.97 -4.39
N LEU A 219 -8.51 5.80 -4.55
CA LEU A 219 -9.42 5.47 -5.65
C LEU A 219 -10.51 4.51 -5.18
N ILE A 220 -11.51 4.25 -6.03
CA ILE A 220 -12.58 3.29 -5.77
C ILE A 220 -12.33 2.01 -6.59
N LYS A 221 -12.55 0.86 -5.99
CA LYS A 221 -12.63 -0.44 -6.68
C LYS A 221 -14.06 -0.97 -6.63
N VAL A 222 -14.55 -1.37 -7.79
CA VAL A 222 -15.85 -2.04 -7.96
C VAL A 222 -15.62 -3.41 -8.58
N VAL A 223 -16.37 -4.40 -8.15
CA VAL A 223 -16.40 -5.74 -8.75
C VAL A 223 -17.73 -5.89 -9.45
N ALA A 224 -17.73 -5.86 -10.78
CA ALA A 224 -18.93 -5.85 -11.60
C ALA A 224 -19.28 -7.23 -12.16
N SER A 225 -18.42 -8.22 -11.99
CA SER A 225 -18.68 -9.60 -12.41
C SER A 225 -18.03 -10.59 -11.46
N THR A 226 -18.54 -11.81 -11.42
CA THR A 226 -17.81 -12.96 -10.92
C THR A 226 -16.55 -13.20 -11.77
N GLY A 227 -15.76 -14.19 -11.42
CA GLY A 227 -14.55 -14.59 -12.12
C GLY A 227 -13.30 -14.33 -11.31
N GLY A 228 -12.29 -15.13 -11.56
CA GLY A 228 -11.04 -15.12 -10.81
C GLY A 228 -10.05 -16.12 -11.37
N TYR A 229 -9.15 -16.60 -10.52
CA TYR A 229 -8.07 -17.51 -10.92
C TYR A 229 -8.54 -18.82 -11.53
N ASP A 230 -9.69 -19.34 -11.06
CA ASP A 230 -10.19 -20.66 -11.42
C ASP A 230 -11.29 -20.61 -12.49
N ASP A 231 -11.88 -19.43 -12.74
CA ASP A 231 -13.00 -19.25 -13.66
C ASP A 231 -12.91 -17.88 -14.32
N VAL A 232 -12.66 -17.87 -15.61
CA VAL A 232 -12.56 -16.66 -16.44
C VAL A 232 -13.87 -16.31 -17.14
N THR A 233 -14.95 -17.09 -16.92
CA THR A 233 -16.28 -16.91 -17.53
C THR A 233 -17.20 -16.06 -16.65
N GLY A 234 -16.74 -14.90 -16.22
CA GLY A 234 -17.47 -14.09 -15.25
C GLY A 234 -18.88 -13.68 -15.66
N PHE A 235 -19.84 -13.85 -14.74
CA PHE A 235 -21.19 -13.31 -14.88
C PHE A 235 -21.25 -11.91 -14.29
N GLN A 236 -21.93 -10.99 -14.95
CA GLN A 236 -22.15 -9.64 -14.43
C GLN A 236 -23.01 -9.69 -13.16
N THR A 237 -22.51 -9.08 -12.09
CA THR A 237 -23.17 -9.03 -10.78
C THR A 237 -23.78 -7.67 -10.46
N LEU A 238 -23.19 -6.59 -10.97
CA LEU A 238 -23.73 -5.23 -10.84
C LEU A 238 -24.32 -4.77 -12.17
N SER A 239 -25.51 -4.20 -12.12
CA SER A 239 -26.16 -3.58 -13.26
C SER A 239 -25.44 -2.30 -13.72
N TYR A 240 -25.75 -1.84 -14.94
CA TYR A 240 -25.26 -0.55 -15.44
C TYR A 240 -25.55 0.60 -14.46
N ASP A 241 -26.76 0.68 -13.91
CA ASP A 241 -27.17 1.78 -13.02
C ASP A 241 -26.36 1.78 -11.71
N GLU A 242 -26.00 0.61 -11.20
CA GLU A 242 -25.15 0.47 -10.01
C GLU A 242 -23.71 0.91 -10.30
N ILE A 243 -23.13 0.45 -11.42
CA ILE A 243 -21.79 0.85 -11.85
C ILE A 243 -21.78 2.37 -12.10
N LYS A 244 -22.80 2.90 -12.78
CA LYS A 244 -22.93 4.34 -13.05
C LYS A 244 -23.02 5.16 -11.77
N ALA A 245 -23.78 4.69 -10.78
CA ALA A 245 -23.87 5.34 -9.49
C ALA A 245 -22.51 5.40 -8.76
N ALA A 246 -21.73 4.33 -8.82
CA ALA A 246 -20.38 4.30 -8.26
C ALA A 246 -19.45 5.31 -8.95
N VAL A 247 -19.45 5.33 -10.30
CA VAL A 247 -18.65 6.25 -11.12
C VAL A 247 -18.98 7.70 -10.77
N ASP A 248 -20.26 8.05 -10.75
CA ASP A 248 -20.71 9.43 -10.52
C ASP A 248 -20.32 9.94 -9.12
N VAL A 249 -20.40 9.09 -8.10
CA VAL A 249 -19.99 9.47 -6.74
C VAL A 249 -18.49 9.60 -6.65
N ALA A 250 -17.74 8.66 -7.22
CA ALA A 250 -16.27 8.71 -7.23
C ALA A 250 -15.77 9.97 -7.92
N HIS A 251 -16.25 10.24 -9.14
CA HIS A 251 -15.80 11.40 -9.93
C HIS A 251 -16.18 12.74 -9.29
N ARG A 252 -17.39 12.87 -8.70
CA ARG A 252 -17.75 14.08 -7.95
C ARG A 252 -16.85 14.35 -6.76
N ALA A 253 -16.25 13.30 -6.18
CA ALA A 253 -15.27 13.40 -5.10
C ALA A 253 -13.82 13.52 -5.60
N GLY A 254 -13.59 13.65 -6.91
CA GLY A 254 -12.27 13.70 -7.53
C GLY A 254 -11.49 12.38 -7.43
N LYS A 255 -12.20 11.25 -7.28
CA LYS A 255 -11.59 9.92 -7.21
C LYS A 255 -11.72 9.19 -8.54
N ARG A 256 -10.67 8.45 -8.91
CA ARG A 256 -10.70 7.48 -9.99
C ARG A 256 -11.42 6.21 -9.56
N ILE A 257 -11.92 5.45 -10.55
CA ILE A 257 -12.62 4.19 -10.32
C ILE A 257 -12.09 3.10 -11.24
N ALA A 258 -11.76 1.95 -10.63
CA ALA A 258 -11.33 0.74 -11.30
C ALA A 258 -12.44 -0.32 -11.19
N VAL A 259 -12.82 -0.93 -12.30
CA VAL A 259 -13.90 -1.91 -12.36
C VAL A 259 -13.35 -3.27 -12.77
N HIS A 260 -13.53 -4.28 -11.92
CA HIS A 260 -13.24 -5.67 -12.25
C HIS A 260 -14.33 -6.20 -13.17
N SER A 261 -13.93 -6.80 -14.29
CA SER A 261 -14.81 -7.56 -15.15
C SER A 261 -14.06 -8.66 -15.91
N TYR A 262 -14.56 -9.88 -15.80
CA TYR A 262 -14.12 -11.04 -16.61
C TYR A 262 -14.98 -11.26 -17.84
N GLY A 263 -16.22 -10.80 -17.85
CA GLY A 263 -17.13 -10.92 -18.97
C GLY A 263 -17.33 -9.63 -19.75
N ALA A 264 -17.72 -9.74 -21.03
CA ALA A 264 -17.92 -8.59 -21.91
C ALA A 264 -19.03 -7.64 -21.44
N SER A 265 -20.13 -8.14 -20.84
CA SER A 265 -21.26 -7.30 -20.41
C SER A 265 -20.86 -6.29 -19.32
N GLY A 266 -20.19 -6.75 -18.26
CA GLY A 266 -19.71 -5.87 -17.19
C GLY A 266 -18.68 -4.86 -17.69
N ALA A 267 -17.79 -5.27 -18.60
CA ALA A 267 -16.81 -4.38 -19.22
C ALA A 267 -17.49 -3.28 -20.05
N ARG A 268 -18.46 -3.63 -20.90
CA ARG A 268 -19.25 -2.65 -21.69
C ARG A 268 -19.98 -1.64 -20.82
N ASP A 269 -20.65 -2.13 -19.77
CA ASP A 269 -21.37 -1.26 -18.85
C ASP A 269 -20.42 -0.34 -18.07
N ALA A 270 -19.25 -0.82 -17.69
CA ALA A 270 -18.23 -0.01 -17.02
C ALA A 270 -17.67 1.09 -17.94
N VAL A 271 -17.38 0.76 -19.22
CA VAL A 271 -16.96 1.76 -20.23
C VAL A 271 -18.05 2.80 -20.46
N LYS A 272 -19.30 2.36 -20.68
CA LYS A 272 -20.46 3.27 -20.83
C LYS A 272 -20.68 4.16 -19.62
N ALA A 273 -20.49 3.64 -18.41
CA ALA A 273 -20.62 4.40 -17.18
C ALA A 273 -19.52 5.45 -16.99
N GLY A 274 -18.39 5.29 -17.71
CA GLY A 274 -17.23 6.18 -17.63
C GLY A 274 -16.19 5.79 -16.61
N ALA A 275 -16.00 4.49 -16.34
CA ALA A 275 -14.92 3.98 -15.49
C ALA A 275 -13.55 4.40 -16.02
N ASP A 276 -12.59 4.64 -15.10
CA ASP A 276 -11.23 5.07 -15.46
C ASP A 276 -10.33 3.89 -15.88
N SER A 277 -10.61 2.68 -15.39
CA SER A 277 -9.96 1.44 -15.84
C SER A 277 -10.85 0.23 -15.67
N ILE A 278 -10.66 -0.74 -16.56
CA ILE A 278 -11.23 -2.08 -16.47
C ILE A 278 -10.11 -3.03 -16.08
N GLU A 279 -10.34 -3.81 -15.05
CA GLU A 279 -9.37 -4.77 -14.54
C GLU A 279 -9.67 -6.16 -15.13
N HIS A 280 -8.60 -6.86 -15.47
CA HIS A 280 -8.58 -8.17 -16.13
C HIS A 280 -9.03 -8.09 -17.61
N ALA A 281 -10.25 -7.61 -17.88
CA ALA A 281 -10.78 -7.46 -19.24
C ALA A 281 -10.64 -8.75 -20.07
N VAL A 282 -10.92 -9.90 -19.43
CA VAL A 282 -10.90 -11.21 -20.09
C VAL A 282 -12.21 -11.40 -20.83
N ASP A 283 -12.13 -12.04 -22.01
CA ASP A 283 -13.30 -12.36 -22.85
C ASP A 283 -14.17 -11.12 -23.17
N ILE A 284 -13.51 -10.02 -23.50
CA ILE A 284 -14.16 -8.81 -24.00
C ILE A 284 -14.38 -8.90 -25.52
N ASP A 285 -15.43 -8.27 -26.00
CA ASP A 285 -15.76 -8.19 -27.41
C ASP A 285 -15.45 -6.81 -28.02
N ASP A 286 -15.70 -6.67 -29.33
CA ASP A 286 -15.44 -5.44 -30.09
C ASP A 286 -16.53 -4.36 -29.94
N ALA A 287 -17.55 -4.56 -29.09
CA ALA A 287 -18.72 -3.68 -28.95
C ALA A 287 -18.52 -2.49 -27.98
#